data_9e914fafd77fcf3dadd913caee025821
#
_entry.id   9e914fafd77fcf3dadd913caee025821
#
_cell.length_a   1.000
_cell.length_b   1.000
_cell.length_c   1.000
_cell.angle_alpha   90.00
_cell.angle_beta   90.00
_cell.angle_gamma   90.00
#
_symmetry.space_group_name_H-M   'P 1'
#
loop_
_entity.id
_entity.type
_entity.pdbx_description
1 polymer ?
#
loop_
_entity_poly.entity_id
_entity_poly.type
_entity_poly.pdbx_seq_one_letter_code
_entity_poly.pdbx_strand_id
1 'polypeptide(L)'
;MRTQTKSRALVVMSLTIIGLILVSIPTFGHHGTGISYDQNVWVSVTGTVLEFAWKNPHSQLYLAVTDDKGNTVRWGLEMSSPGVMIRQGWTNRQFKPGDQVTVSVHPSRTGAPVGECIPCVGTLNGKELPKPTPANERPSTAADEKQ
;
A
#
# COMPACT_ATOMS: atom_id res chain seq x y z
N MET A 1 -45.96 39.04 16.89
CA MET A 1 -44.57 38.98 16.41
C MET A 1 -43.67 37.93 17.10
N ARG A 2 -43.90 37.53 18.34
CA ARG A 2 -43.05 36.59 19.12
C ARG A 2 -43.08 35.11 18.63
N THR A 3 -44.12 34.65 17.96
CA THR A 3 -44.30 33.28 17.48
C THR A 3 -43.50 32.97 16.20
N GLN A 4 -43.37 33.92 15.30
CA GLN A 4 -42.59 33.77 14.05
C GLN A 4 -41.07 33.66 14.30
N THR A 5 -40.54 34.36 15.29
CA THR A 5 -39.13 34.32 15.65
C THR A 5 -38.73 32.96 16.21
N LYS A 6 -39.59 32.35 17.05
CA LYS A 6 -39.37 31.01 17.61
C LYS A 6 -39.38 29.92 16.54
N SER A 7 -40.30 30.02 15.59
CA SER A 7 -40.40 29.06 14.47
C SER A 7 -39.17 29.12 13.55
N ARG A 8 -38.68 30.32 13.24
CA ARG A 8 -37.44 30.49 12.43
C ARG A 8 -36.21 29.95 13.14
N ALA A 9 -36.07 30.18 14.45
CA ALA A 9 -34.97 29.67 15.23
C ALA A 9 -34.94 28.12 15.27
N LEU A 10 -36.13 27.49 15.42
CA LEU A 10 -36.25 26.02 15.36
C LEU A 10 -35.85 25.46 14.00
N VAL A 11 -36.27 26.07 12.89
CA VAL A 11 -35.95 25.65 11.54
C VAL A 11 -34.44 25.75 11.30
N VAL A 12 -33.78 26.87 11.69
CA VAL A 12 -32.35 27.06 11.56
C VAL A 12 -31.61 26.03 12.39
N MET A 13 -32.01 25.79 13.63
CA MET A 13 -31.39 24.80 14.51
C MET A 13 -31.51 23.38 13.95
N SER A 14 -32.68 23.01 13.40
CA SER A 14 -32.89 21.70 12.75
C SER A 14 -31.98 21.52 11.52
N LEU A 15 -31.87 22.54 10.66
CA LEU A 15 -30.99 22.51 9.50
C LEU A 15 -29.53 22.40 9.88
N THR A 16 -29.11 23.07 10.95
CA THR A 16 -27.74 22.98 11.46
C THR A 16 -27.41 21.59 11.98
N ILE A 17 -28.33 20.96 12.73
CA ILE A 17 -28.17 19.60 13.25
C ILE A 17 -28.12 18.59 12.10
N ILE A 18 -28.98 18.70 11.09
CA ILE A 18 -28.96 17.84 9.91
C ILE A 18 -27.64 18.01 9.14
N GLY A 19 -27.16 19.25 8.98
CA GLY A 19 -25.87 19.53 8.35
C GLY A 19 -24.68 18.89 9.10
N LEU A 20 -24.67 18.97 10.42
CA LEU A 20 -23.65 18.34 11.26
C LEU A 20 -23.68 16.80 11.17
N ILE A 21 -24.86 16.19 11.11
CA ILE A 21 -25.00 14.73 10.94
C ILE A 21 -24.48 14.28 9.57
N LEU A 22 -24.75 15.04 8.50
CA LEU A 22 -24.31 14.71 7.15
C LEU A 22 -22.78 14.83 6.98
N VAL A 23 -22.11 15.69 7.75
CA VAL A 23 -20.64 15.83 7.75
C VAL A 23 -19.97 14.73 8.58
N SER A 24 -20.72 14.08 9.49
CA SER A 24 -20.18 13.06 10.41
C SER A 24 -20.18 11.64 9.84
N ILE A 25 -20.49 11.44 8.56
CA ILE A 25 -20.43 10.11 7.95
C ILE A 25 -18.95 9.72 7.87
N PRO A 26 -18.52 8.68 8.61
CA PRO A 26 -17.15 8.21 8.51
C PRO A 26 -16.93 7.71 7.09
N THR A 27 -16.11 8.41 6.33
CA THR A 27 -15.60 7.89 5.06
C THR A 27 -14.63 6.77 5.39
N PHE A 28 -15.08 5.51 5.31
CA PHE A 28 -14.21 4.34 5.37
C PHE A 28 -13.31 4.34 4.12
N GLY A 29 -12.27 5.16 4.14
CA GLY A 29 -11.27 5.28 3.07
C GLY A 29 -10.11 4.29 3.21
N HIS A 30 -10.15 3.37 4.16
CA HIS A 30 -9.16 2.30 4.26
C HIS A 30 -9.65 1.09 3.47
N HIS A 31 -9.36 1.08 2.18
CA HIS A 31 -9.37 -0.17 1.42
C HIS A 31 -8.23 -1.03 1.98
N GLY A 32 -8.57 -1.95 2.87
CA GLY A 32 -7.59 -2.92 3.34
C GLY A 32 -7.06 -3.71 2.15
N THR A 33 -5.75 -3.88 2.06
CA THR A 33 -5.06 -4.63 0.98
C THR A 33 -5.67 -6.03 0.81
N GLY A 34 -6.18 -6.64 1.88
CA GLY A 34 -6.88 -7.92 1.87
C GLY A 34 -8.17 -7.99 1.03
N ILE A 35 -8.77 -6.85 0.64
CA ILE A 35 -9.89 -6.83 -0.29
C ILE A 35 -9.40 -6.99 -1.74
N SER A 36 -8.24 -6.39 -2.05
CA SER A 36 -7.69 -6.34 -3.41
C SER A 36 -6.86 -7.58 -3.75
N TYR A 37 -6.14 -8.12 -2.76
CA TYR A 37 -5.19 -9.22 -2.95
C TYR A 37 -5.62 -10.48 -2.20
N ASP A 38 -5.29 -11.65 -2.76
CA ASP A 38 -5.57 -12.93 -2.11
C ASP A 38 -4.45 -13.31 -1.13
N GLN A 39 -4.65 -12.96 0.13
CA GLN A 39 -3.67 -13.17 1.21
C GLN A 39 -3.39 -14.65 1.51
N ASN A 40 -4.17 -15.58 0.96
CA ASN A 40 -3.96 -17.02 1.16
C ASN A 40 -3.09 -17.66 0.06
N VAL A 41 -2.79 -16.91 -0.99
CA VAL A 41 -2.05 -17.38 -2.16
C VAL A 41 -0.76 -16.59 -2.32
N TRP A 42 0.33 -17.30 -2.59
CA TRP A 42 1.60 -16.73 -3.02
C TRP A 42 1.91 -17.18 -4.44
N VAL A 43 2.28 -16.23 -5.29
CA VAL A 43 2.78 -16.50 -6.64
C VAL A 43 4.15 -15.89 -6.81
N SER A 44 5.02 -16.58 -7.55
CA SER A 44 6.33 -16.03 -7.93
C SER A 44 6.18 -15.22 -9.20
N VAL A 45 6.64 -13.98 -9.18
CA VAL A 45 6.65 -13.08 -10.33
C VAL A 45 8.11 -12.77 -10.68
N THR A 46 8.50 -13.12 -11.91
CA THR A 46 9.82 -12.81 -12.46
C THR A 46 9.67 -11.83 -13.60
N GLY A 47 10.46 -10.77 -13.60
CA GLY A 47 10.39 -9.77 -14.66
C GLY A 47 11.53 -8.76 -14.61
N THR A 48 11.57 -7.94 -15.66
CA THR A 48 12.53 -6.84 -15.77
C THR A 48 11.92 -5.57 -15.19
N VAL A 49 12.66 -4.87 -14.34
CA VAL A 49 12.20 -3.60 -13.73
C VAL A 49 11.99 -2.55 -14.83
N LEU A 50 10.80 -1.97 -14.84
CA LEU A 50 10.44 -0.82 -15.65
C LEU A 50 10.58 0.48 -14.85
N GLU A 51 10.09 0.47 -13.60
CA GLU A 51 10.02 1.65 -12.75
C GLU A 51 9.96 1.23 -11.28
N PHE A 52 10.59 2.01 -10.41
CA PHE A 52 10.41 1.95 -8.98
C PHE A 52 9.93 3.29 -8.45
N ALA A 53 8.63 3.40 -8.17
CA ALA A 53 8.01 4.60 -7.63
C ALA A 53 8.08 4.60 -6.10
N TRP A 54 9.06 5.30 -5.55
CA TRP A 54 9.28 5.44 -4.10
C TRP A 54 8.45 6.60 -3.55
N LYS A 55 7.21 6.32 -3.13
CA LYS A 55 6.24 7.35 -2.71
C LYS A 55 5.27 6.86 -1.65
N ASN A 56 4.69 7.79 -0.88
CA ASN A 56 3.57 7.54 0.01
C ASN A 56 2.23 7.45 -0.75
N PRO A 57 1.22 6.73 -0.23
CA PRO A 57 1.29 5.90 0.98
C PRO A 57 2.03 4.58 0.78
N HIS A 58 2.13 4.08 -0.45
CA HIS A 58 2.76 2.82 -0.81
C HIS A 58 3.72 3.00 -1.99
N SER A 59 4.91 2.44 -1.88
CA SER A 59 5.84 2.35 -3.00
C SER A 59 5.31 1.35 -4.02
N GLN A 60 5.67 1.53 -5.30
CA GLN A 60 5.22 0.67 -6.39
C GLN A 60 6.42 0.21 -7.21
N LEU A 61 6.49 -1.09 -7.47
CA LEU A 61 7.48 -1.66 -8.38
C LEU A 61 6.77 -2.15 -9.65
N TYR A 62 7.17 -1.65 -10.79
CA TYR A 62 6.61 -2.05 -12.08
C TYR A 62 7.58 -2.93 -12.84
N LEU A 63 7.09 -4.09 -13.28
CA LEU A 63 7.88 -5.10 -13.99
C LEU A 63 7.31 -5.37 -15.37
N ALA A 64 8.19 -5.64 -16.34
CA ALA A 64 7.84 -6.32 -17.58
C ALA A 64 7.96 -7.83 -17.32
N VAL A 65 6.83 -8.52 -17.30
CA VAL A 65 6.75 -9.97 -17.11
C VAL A 65 6.38 -10.62 -18.43
N THR A 66 7.21 -11.55 -18.87
CA THR A 66 6.96 -12.29 -20.11
C THR A 66 6.40 -13.68 -19.78
N ASP A 67 5.27 -14.01 -20.37
CA ASP A 67 4.63 -15.31 -20.23
C ASP A 67 5.31 -16.39 -21.09
N ASP A 68 4.91 -17.66 -20.92
CA ASP A 68 5.45 -18.81 -21.66
C ASP A 68 5.18 -18.72 -23.17
N LYS A 69 4.27 -17.83 -23.60
CA LYS A 69 3.94 -17.61 -25.02
C LYS A 69 4.74 -16.44 -25.62
N GLY A 70 5.60 -15.80 -24.82
CA GLY A 70 6.40 -14.66 -25.24
C GLY A 70 5.67 -13.32 -25.18
N ASN A 71 4.44 -13.24 -24.64
CA ASN A 71 3.74 -11.97 -24.45
C ASN A 71 4.27 -11.29 -23.19
N THR A 72 4.57 -10.00 -23.30
CA THR A 72 5.04 -9.20 -22.18
C THR A 72 3.91 -8.34 -21.63
N VAL A 73 3.67 -8.45 -20.32
CA VAL A 73 2.64 -7.72 -19.61
C VAL A 73 3.30 -6.89 -18.51
N ARG A 74 2.83 -5.65 -18.34
CA ARG A 74 3.26 -4.79 -17.24
C ARG A 74 2.55 -5.22 -15.95
N TRP A 75 3.31 -5.69 -14.99
CA TRP A 75 2.87 -5.95 -13.63
C TRP A 75 3.11 -4.75 -12.72
N GLY A 76 2.16 -4.48 -11.81
CA GLY A 76 2.31 -3.50 -10.73
C GLY A 76 2.35 -4.20 -9.39
N LEU A 77 3.43 -4.00 -8.63
CA LEU A 77 3.61 -4.61 -7.30
C LEU A 77 3.53 -3.53 -6.24
N GLU A 78 2.52 -3.63 -5.37
CA GLU A 78 2.38 -2.75 -4.22
C GLU A 78 3.33 -3.19 -3.11
N MET A 79 4.10 -2.24 -2.58
CA MET A 79 5.06 -2.45 -1.51
C MET A 79 4.71 -1.57 -0.31
N SER A 80 5.40 -1.74 0.80
CA SER A 80 5.22 -0.90 1.99
C SER A 80 5.52 0.59 1.71
N SER A 81 5.12 1.44 2.63
CA SER A 81 5.47 2.87 2.57
C SER A 81 6.99 3.07 2.69
N PRO A 82 7.55 4.16 2.13
CA PRO A 82 8.96 4.48 2.23
C PRO A 82 9.51 4.44 3.66
N GLY A 83 8.75 4.96 4.62
CA GLY A 83 9.15 4.96 6.03
C GLY A 83 9.29 3.56 6.64
N VAL A 84 8.41 2.62 6.27
CA VAL A 84 8.53 1.22 6.69
C VAL A 84 9.73 0.56 6.03
N MET A 85 9.89 0.76 4.72
CA MET A 85 10.95 0.14 3.94
C MET A 85 12.35 0.59 4.37
N ILE A 86 12.54 1.88 4.70
CA ILE A 86 13.82 2.39 5.22
C ILE A 86 14.22 1.64 6.50
N ARG A 87 13.29 1.43 7.43
CA ARG A 87 13.57 0.67 8.67
C ARG A 87 13.92 -0.80 8.43
N GLN A 88 13.59 -1.32 7.26
CA GLN A 88 13.92 -2.66 6.81
C GLN A 88 15.17 -2.71 5.93
N GLY A 89 15.93 -1.62 5.84
CA GLY A 89 17.19 -1.54 5.07
C GLY A 89 17.02 -1.26 3.57
N TRP A 90 15.80 -0.90 3.13
CA TRP A 90 15.56 -0.55 1.74
C TRP A 90 15.94 0.90 1.44
N THR A 91 16.24 1.18 0.18
CA THR A 91 16.53 2.52 -0.31
C THR A 91 15.70 2.85 -1.55
N ASN A 92 15.56 4.14 -1.85
CA ASN A 92 14.92 4.59 -3.09
C ASN A 92 15.71 4.26 -4.37
N ARG A 93 16.93 3.71 -4.22
CA ARG A 93 17.79 3.27 -5.32
C ARG A 93 17.89 1.74 -5.41
N GLN A 94 17.02 1.03 -4.68
CA GLN A 94 17.07 -0.43 -4.61
C GLN A 94 16.91 -1.09 -5.98
N PHE A 95 16.00 -0.57 -6.79
CA PHE A 95 15.71 -1.08 -8.12
C PHE A 95 16.01 -0.02 -9.19
N LYS A 96 16.56 -0.47 -10.32
CA LYS A 96 16.82 0.36 -11.49
C LYS A 96 16.15 -0.25 -12.71
N PRO A 97 15.67 0.55 -13.68
CA PRO A 97 15.19 0.03 -14.95
C PRO A 97 16.21 -0.90 -15.58
N GLY A 98 15.76 -2.08 -16.03
CA GLY A 98 16.59 -3.13 -16.59
C GLY A 98 17.05 -4.22 -15.61
N ASP A 99 16.93 -4.02 -14.31
CA ASP A 99 17.23 -5.05 -13.32
C ASP A 99 16.30 -6.26 -13.47
N GLN A 100 16.80 -7.46 -13.20
CA GLN A 100 16.02 -8.69 -13.14
C GLN A 100 15.56 -8.96 -11.72
N VAL A 101 14.25 -9.13 -11.54
CA VAL A 101 13.64 -9.33 -10.22
C VAL A 101 12.81 -10.61 -10.23
N THR A 102 12.94 -11.40 -9.19
CA THR A 102 12.02 -12.49 -8.86
C THR A 102 11.52 -12.28 -7.44
N VAL A 103 10.21 -12.11 -7.26
CA VAL A 103 9.58 -11.86 -5.95
C VAL A 103 8.34 -12.70 -5.77
N SER A 104 8.05 -13.02 -4.50
CA SER A 104 6.80 -13.65 -4.08
C SER A 104 5.78 -12.57 -3.75
N VAL A 105 4.57 -12.69 -4.28
CA VAL A 105 3.50 -11.69 -4.10
C VAL A 105 2.15 -12.37 -3.82
N HIS A 106 1.27 -11.67 -3.14
CA HIS A 106 -0.16 -11.99 -3.10
C HIS A 106 -0.81 -11.45 -4.37
N PRO A 107 -1.41 -12.30 -5.22
CA PRO A 107 -1.96 -11.86 -6.50
C PRO A 107 -3.28 -11.13 -6.31
N SER A 108 -3.67 -10.33 -7.30
CA SER A 108 -5.00 -9.72 -7.36
C SER A 108 -6.10 -10.77 -7.37
N ARG A 109 -7.15 -10.55 -6.59
CA ARG A 109 -8.38 -11.39 -6.61
C ARG A 109 -9.13 -11.34 -7.93
N THR A 110 -8.92 -10.32 -8.74
CA THR A 110 -9.58 -10.15 -10.04
C THR A 110 -8.79 -10.76 -11.21
N GLY A 111 -7.60 -11.32 -10.94
CA GLY A 111 -6.70 -11.82 -11.97
C GLY A 111 -5.98 -10.72 -12.77
N ALA A 112 -6.08 -9.47 -12.35
CA ALA A 112 -5.32 -8.37 -12.95
C ALA A 112 -3.81 -8.58 -12.70
N PRO A 113 -2.91 -8.07 -13.59
CA PRO A 113 -1.46 -8.19 -13.46
C PRO A 113 -0.93 -7.23 -12.40
N VAL A 114 -1.40 -7.39 -11.17
CA VAL A 114 -0.97 -6.64 -9.98
C VAL A 114 -0.86 -7.59 -8.79
N GLY A 115 0.01 -7.25 -7.84
CA GLY A 115 0.19 -8.04 -6.63
C GLY A 115 0.70 -7.19 -5.47
N GLU A 116 0.54 -7.71 -4.26
CA GLU A 116 1.10 -7.14 -3.04
C GLU A 116 2.40 -7.86 -2.68
N CYS A 117 3.49 -7.11 -2.55
CA CYS A 117 4.81 -7.58 -2.13
C CYS A 117 5.09 -7.08 -0.69
N ILE A 118 4.32 -7.60 0.29
CA ILE A 118 4.43 -7.23 1.71
C ILE A 118 4.28 -8.49 2.58
N PRO A 119 5.37 -9.00 3.22
CA PRO A 119 6.75 -8.57 3.04
C PRO A 119 7.27 -8.91 1.64
N CYS A 120 8.12 -8.03 1.09
CA CYS A 120 8.69 -8.28 -0.22
C CYS A 120 9.92 -9.19 -0.09
N VAL A 121 9.79 -10.43 -0.52
CA VAL A 121 10.83 -11.47 -0.46
C VAL A 121 11.17 -11.94 -1.86
N GLY A 122 12.45 -12.08 -2.15
CA GLY A 122 12.89 -12.53 -3.46
C GLY A 122 14.34 -12.13 -3.75
N THR A 123 14.66 -12.00 -5.06
CA THR A 123 15.99 -11.67 -5.53
C THR A 123 15.99 -10.51 -6.50
N LEU A 124 17.11 -9.79 -6.51
CA LEU A 124 17.45 -8.73 -7.46
C LEU A 124 18.78 -9.10 -8.14
N ASN A 125 18.77 -9.31 -9.44
CA ASN A 125 19.95 -9.75 -10.20
C ASN A 125 20.64 -10.97 -9.56
N GLY A 126 19.84 -11.92 -9.06
CA GLY A 126 20.29 -13.14 -8.40
C GLY A 126 20.74 -12.98 -6.94
N LYS A 127 20.70 -11.77 -6.36
CA LYS A 127 21.02 -11.52 -4.94
C LYS A 127 19.74 -11.33 -4.13
N GLU A 128 19.71 -11.87 -2.90
CA GLU A 128 18.56 -11.71 -2.01
C GLU A 128 18.27 -10.24 -1.73
N LEU A 129 16.98 -9.91 -1.70
CA LEU A 129 16.47 -8.62 -1.26
C LEU A 129 16.63 -8.46 0.26
N PRO A 130 16.64 -7.21 0.79
CA PRO A 130 16.65 -6.96 2.22
C PRO A 130 15.50 -7.70 2.90
N LYS A 131 15.80 -8.48 3.94
CA LYS A 131 14.80 -9.20 4.72
C LYS A 131 14.21 -8.29 5.80
N PRO A 132 12.91 -8.42 6.12
CA PRO A 132 12.36 -7.75 7.28
C PRO A 132 13.15 -8.16 8.53
N THR A 133 13.68 -7.20 9.26
CA THR A 133 14.32 -7.47 10.56
C THR A 133 13.24 -7.87 11.56
N PRO A 134 13.33 -9.03 12.21
CA PRO A 134 12.44 -9.43 13.27
C PRO A 134 12.32 -8.35 14.36
N ALA A 135 11.15 -8.21 14.96
CA ALA A 135 10.91 -7.16 15.96
C ALA A 135 11.87 -7.22 17.17
N ASN A 136 12.31 -8.45 17.52
CA ASN A 136 13.24 -8.73 18.61
C ASN A 136 14.72 -8.40 18.28
N GLU A 137 15.06 -8.17 17.01
CA GLU A 137 16.40 -7.83 16.55
C GLU A 137 16.54 -6.35 16.16
N ARG A 138 15.46 -5.57 16.29
CA ARG A 138 15.53 -4.14 16.02
C ARG A 138 16.28 -3.43 17.14
N PRO A 139 17.29 -2.59 16.83
CA PRO A 139 17.88 -1.73 17.84
C PRO A 139 16.76 -0.90 18.50
N SER A 140 16.73 -0.84 19.83
CA SER A 140 15.82 0.04 20.55
C SER A 140 16.05 1.48 20.09
N THR A 141 15.01 2.11 19.60
CA THR A 141 15.10 3.55 19.34
C THR A 141 14.83 4.28 20.65
N ALA A 142 15.44 5.45 20.84
CA ALA A 142 15.28 6.27 22.06
C ALA A 142 13.83 6.66 22.39
N ALA A 143 12.86 6.27 21.54
CA ALA A 143 11.43 6.43 21.78
C ALA A 143 10.85 5.25 22.59
N ASP A 144 11.49 4.09 22.61
CA ASP A 144 11.01 2.89 23.31
C ASP A 144 11.39 2.91 24.80
N GLU A 145 12.33 3.78 25.20
CA GLU A 145 12.84 3.92 26.57
C GLU A 145 12.00 4.85 27.47
N LYS A 146 10.89 5.43 26.95
CA LYS A 146 10.04 6.40 27.65
C LYS A 146 8.58 5.94 27.85
N GLN A 147 8.32 4.64 27.92
CA GLN A 147 7.02 4.12 28.34
C GLN A 147 7.11 3.34 29.64
#